data_5bbe6c8eb5640fda0dc37e8372dbcf36
#
_entry.id   5bbe6c8eb5640fda0dc37e8372dbcf36
#
_cell.length_a   1.000
_cell.length_b   1.000
_cell.length_c   1.000
_cell.angle_alpha   90.00
_cell.angle_beta   90.00
_cell.angle_gamma   90.00
#
_symmetry.space_group_name_H-M   'P 1'
#
loop_
_entity.id
_entity.type
_entity.pdbx_description
1 polymer ?
#
loop_
_entity_poly.entity_id
_entity_poly.type
_entity_poly.pdbx_seq_one_letter_code
_entity_poly.pdbx_strand_id
1 'polypeptide(L)'
;MKQLGEMLGPPIRTAMSTVANSDTDTVPSSVDDGTCDICGGARFVRVTSDPDDPQFGQPVPCACALHEDGETRRERLLRYSRLGPLQRMSFDTLIDGGRSTEPADQSRYREAVEVVERFAEHPEGWLVLTGPHGVGKTHLAAAIANRLIDRGEPALF
;
A
#
# COMPACT_ATOMS: atom_id res chain seq x y z
N MET A 1 27.65 0.09 -36.25
CA MET A 1 26.49 0.86 -35.78
C MET A 1 25.27 -0.06 -35.84
N LYS A 2 24.86 -0.66 -34.71
CA LYS A 2 23.65 -1.50 -34.63
C LYS A 2 22.47 -0.61 -34.29
N GLN A 3 21.39 -0.74 -35.05
CA GLN A 3 20.17 0.06 -34.93
C GLN A 3 19.41 -0.27 -33.63
N LEU A 4 18.94 0.77 -32.98
CA LEU A 4 18.25 0.78 -31.68
C LEU A 4 16.75 0.39 -31.79
N GLY A 5 16.37 -0.43 -32.77
CA GLY A 5 14.99 -0.67 -33.17
C GLY A 5 14.33 -1.97 -32.67
N GLU A 6 15.04 -2.85 -31.95
CA GLU A 6 14.57 -4.22 -31.72
C GLU A 6 14.29 -4.58 -30.25
N MET A 7 14.11 -3.61 -29.38
CA MET A 7 13.82 -3.86 -27.94
C MET A 7 12.42 -3.42 -27.46
N LEU A 8 11.51 -3.13 -28.36
CA LEU A 8 10.13 -2.86 -27.99
C LEU A 8 9.30 -4.13 -28.18
N GLY A 9 8.90 -4.74 -27.08
CA GLY A 9 7.96 -5.86 -27.06
C GLY A 9 6.61 -5.50 -27.69
N PRO A 10 5.71 -6.50 -27.91
CA PRO A 10 4.49 -6.31 -28.68
C PRO A 10 3.58 -5.25 -28.06
N PRO A 11 2.82 -4.50 -28.88
CA PRO A 11 1.97 -3.42 -28.40
C PRO A 11 0.87 -3.97 -27.49
N ILE A 12 0.71 -3.32 -26.34
CA ILE A 12 -0.38 -3.58 -25.40
C ILE A 12 -1.70 -3.28 -26.13
N ARG A 13 -2.55 -4.28 -26.26
CA ARG A 13 -3.87 -4.12 -26.86
C ARG A 13 -4.68 -3.12 -26.03
N THR A 14 -4.92 -1.94 -26.60
CA THR A 14 -5.84 -0.94 -26.07
C THR A 14 -7.26 -1.46 -26.27
N ALA A 15 -7.93 -1.84 -25.20
CA ALA A 15 -9.38 -2.06 -25.24
C ALA A 15 -10.05 -0.69 -25.34
N MET A 16 -10.44 -0.31 -26.56
CA MET A 16 -11.34 0.82 -26.79
C MET A 16 -12.74 0.42 -26.34
N SER A 17 -13.16 0.84 -25.17
CA SER A 17 -14.57 0.86 -24.78
C SER A 17 -15.12 2.25 -25.04
N THR A 18 -15.92 2.36 -26.09
CA THR A 18 -16.77 3.51 -26.38
C THR A 18 -17.81 3.61 -25.26
N VAL A 19 -17.73 4.65 -24.45
CA VAL A 19 -18.77 4.94 -23.45
C VAL A 19 -19.94 5.57 -24.16
N ALA A 20 -21.00 4.80 -24.39
CA ALA A 20 -22.31 5.31 -24.74
C ALA A 20 -23.01 5.75 -23.45
N ASN A 21 -23.32 7.06 -23.35
CA ASN A 21 -24.22 7.56 -22.31
C ASN A 21 -25.60 6.92 -22.47
N SER A 22 -26.03 6.20 -21.47
CA SER A 22 -27.47 5.97 -21.23
C SER A 22 -27.65 5.81 -19.71
N ASP A 23 -28.44 6.74 -19.19
CA ASP A 23 -28.95 6.76 -17.83
C ASP A 23 -29.59 5.41 -17.47
N THR A 24 -29.06 4.73 -16.51
CA THR A 24 -29.82 3.79 -15.67
C THR A 24 -29.01 3.52 -14.42
N ASP A 25 -29.51 3.96 -13.26
CA ASP A 25 -29.10 3.54 -11.94
C ASP A 25 -29.20 2.02 -11.80
N THR A 26 -28.12 1.33 -12.00
CA THR A 26 -27.98 -0.06 -11.59
C THR A 26 -26.59 -0.22 -11.00
N VAL A 27 -26.52 -0.18 -9.68
CA VAL A 27 -25.33 -0.55 -8.93
C VAL A 27 -25.11 -2.04 -9.16
N PRO A 28 -24.02 -2.49 -9.81
CA PRO A 28 -23.71 -3.91 -9.88
C PRO A 28 -23.18 -4.35 -8.51
N SER A 29 -24.06 -4.99 -7.73
CA SER A 29 -23.71 -5.75 -6.55
C SER A 29 -23.19 -7.12 -6.98
N SER A 30 -21.87 -7.22 -7.22
CA SER A 30 -21.17 -8.49 -7.15
C SER A 30 -19.67 -8.20 -6.98
N VAL A 31 -19.22 -8.24 -5.74
CA VAL A 31 -17.80 -8.24 -5.39
C VAL A 31 -17.34 -9.68 -5.51
N ASP A 32 -17.14 -10.15 -6.74
CA ASP A 32 -16.47 -11.39 -7.01
C ASP A 32 -15.03 -11.10 -7.44
N ASP A 33 -14.09 -11.60 -6.65
CA ASP A 33 -12.69 -11.87 -6.97
C ASP A 33 -11.81 -10.72 -7.50
N GLY A 34 -12.10 -9.47 -7.16
CA GLY A 34 -11.19 -8.34 -7.40
C GLY A 34 -11.09 -7.84 -8.84
N THR A 35 -11.85 -8.38 -9.77
CA THR A 35 -11.89 -7.96 -11.18
C THR A 35 -13.07 -7.02 -11.44
N CYS A 36 -12.82 -5.72 -11.33
CA CYS A 36 -13.76 -4.70 -11.80
C CYS A 36 -13.68 -4.60 -13.33
N ASP A 37 -14.81 -4.70 -14.03
CA ASP A 37 -14.87 -4.63 -15.49
C ASP A 37 -14.35 -3.29 -16.06
N ILE A 38 -14.42 -2.22 -15.27
CA ILE A 38 -13.96 -0.89 -15.68
C ILE A 38 -12.43 -0.77 -15.61
N CYS A 39 -11.81 -1.21 -14.51
CA CYS A 39 -10.39 -1.02 -14.27
C CYS A 39 -9.58 -2.32 -14.33
N GLY A 40 -10.21 -3.47 -14.53
CA GLY A 40 -9.54 -4.76 -14.56
C GLY A 40 -8.76 -5.07 -13.26
N GLY A 41 -9.25 -4.59 -12.11
CA GLY A 41 -8.58 -4.74 -10.82
C GLY A 41 -7.51 -3.69 -10.51
N ALA A 42 -7.17 -2.81 -11.46
CA ALA A 42 -6.14 -1.77 -11.27
C ALA A 42 -6.53 -0.68 -10.27
N ARG A 43 -7.83 -0.51 -9.98
CA ARG A 43 -8.39 0.51 -9.08
C ARG A 43 -8.25 1.96 -9.56
N PHE A 44 -7.59 2.17 -10.68
CA PHE A 44 -7.42 3.47 -11.33
C PHE A 44 -7.81 3.36 -12.80
N VAL A 45 -8.30 4.43 -13.34
CA VAL A 45 -8.62 4.58 -14.75
C VAL A 45 -8.00 5.87 -15.30
N ARG A 46 -7.77 5.92 -16.60
CA ARG A 46 -7.37 7.15 -17.29
C ARG A 46 -8.64 7.86 -17.77
N VAL A 47 -8.73 9.16 -17.52
CA VAL A 47 -9.88 9.98 -17.95
C VAL A 47 -9.85 10.20 -19.45
N THR A 48 -8.64 10.37 -20.00
CA THR A 48 -8.45 10.68 -21.43
C THR A 48 -7.29 9.91 -22.01
N SER A 49 -7.37 9.64 -23.31
CA SER A 49 -6.29 9.08 -24.11
C SER A 49 -5.66 10.13 -25.05
N ASP A 50 -6.16 11.37 -25.02
CA ASP A 50 -5.66 12.48 -25.83
C ASP A 50 -4.38 13.07 -25.18
N PRO A 51 -3.23 13.03 -25.89
CA PRO A 51 -1.99 13.59 -25.37
C PRO A 51 -2.00 15.10 -25.13
N ASP A 52 -2.88 15.83 -25.81
CA ASP A 52 -3.02 17.28 -25.70
C ASP A 52 -3.93 17.71 -24.56
N ASP A 53 -4.62 16.77 -23.91
CA ASP A 53 -5.47 17.03 -22.73
C ASP A 53 -4.60 17.21 -21.47
N PRO A 54 -4.83 18.28 -20.68
CA PRO A 54 -4.13 18.50 -19.40
C PRO A 54 -4.22 17.34 -18.41
N GLN A 55 -5.23 16.48 -18.53
CA GLN A 55 -5.44 15.30 -17.69
C GLN A 55 -4.79 14.02 -18.27
N PHE A 56 -4.10 14.14 -19.41
CA PHE A 56 -3.43 13.01 -20.02
C PHE A 56 -2.40 12.37 -19.06
N GLY A 57 -2.49 11.06 -18.92
CA GLY A 57 -1.57 10.31 -18.06
C GLY A 57 -1.87 10.42 -16.56
N GLN A 58 -2.83 11.24 -16.12
CA GLN A 58 -3.23 11.31 -14.73
C GLN A 58 -4.17 10.14 -14.37
N PRO A 59 -3.79 9.29 -13.40
CA PRO A 59 -4.68 8.24 -12.93
C PRO A 59 -5.74 8.84 -11.99
N VAL A 60 -7.01 8.48 -12.19
CA VAL A 60 -8.09 8.79 -11.26
C VAL A 60 -8.58 7.51 -10.60
N PRO A 61 -9.04 7.54 -9.34
CA PRO A 61 -9.63 6.38 -8.68
C PRO A 61 -10.84 5.86 -9.47
N CYS A 62 -10.90 4.57 -9.70
CA CYS A 62 -12.09 3.92 -10.27
C CYS A 62 -13.25 3.96 -9.27
N ALA A 63 -14.47 3.96 -9.75
CA ALA A 63 -15.67 3.91 -8.90
C ALA A 63 -15.61 2.75 -7.88
N CYS A 64 -15.11 1.58 -8.28
CA CYS A 64 -14.94 0.44 -7.39
C CYS A 64 -13.94 0.70 -6.24
N ALA A 65 -12.99 1.62 -6.41
CA ALA A 65 -12.06 2.00 -5.34
C ALA A 65 -12.69 3.00 -4.36
N LEU A 66 -13.66 3.80 -4.81
CA LEU A 66 -14.36 4.76 -3.96
C LEU A 66 -15.42 4.10 -3.07
N HIS A 67 -15.97 2.96 -3.50
CA HIS A 67 -16.98 2.19 -2.76
C HIS A 67 -16.39 1.04 -1.93
N GLU A 68 -15.06 0.90 -1.90
CA GLU A 68 -14.40 -0.12 -1.10
C GLU A 68 -14.56 0.21 0.39
N ASP A 69 -15.11 -0.72 1.16
CA ASP A 69 -15.13 -0.61 2.61
C ASP A 69 -13.72 -0.72 3.21
N GLY A 70 -13.56 -0.25 4.46
CA GLY A 70 -12.25 -0.22 5.11
C GLY A 70 -11.63 -1.62 5.31
N GLU A 71 -12.46 -2.64 5.52
CA GLU A 71 -12.00 -4.01 5.75
C GLU A 71 -11.47 -4.64 4.46
N THR A 72 -12.21 -4.54 3.37
CA THR A 72 -11.76 -5.00 2.03
C THR A 72 -10.48 -4.28 1.60
N ARG A 73 -10.39 -2.97 1.85
CA ARG A 73 -9.17 -2.19 1.60
C ARG A 73 -8.00 -2.70 2.42
N ARG A 74 -8.20 -2.96 3.71
CA ARG A 74 -7.17 -3.48 4.62
C ARG A 74 -6.66 -4.84 4.17
N GLU A 75 -7.55 -5.78 3.85
CA GLU A 75 -7.17 -7.12 3.35
C GLU A 75 -6.35 -7.05 2.08
N ARG A 76 -6.74 -6.19 1.15
CA ARG A 76 -5.99 -5.95 -0.09
C ARG A 76 -4.60 -5.39 0.20
N LEU A 77 -4.48 -4.39 1.06
CA LEU A 77 -3.19 -3.81 1.43
C LEU A 77 -2.30 -4.84 2.11
N LEU A 78 -2.84 -5.67 2.99
CA LEU A 78 -2.10 -6.78 3.62
C LEU A 78 -1.57 -7.78 2.60
N ARG A 79 -2.36 -8.11 1.58
CA ARG A 79 -1.94 -9.02 0.50
C ARG A 79 -0.74 -8.48 -0.27
N TYR A 80 -0.73 -7.19 -0.57
CA TYR A 80 0.36 -6.55 -1.32
C TYR A 80 1.56 -6.18 -0.47
N SER A 81 1.40 -6.02 0.84
CA SER A 81 2.45 -5.57 1.75
C SER A 81 3.63 -6.53 1.89
N ARG A 82 3.44 -7.83 1.56
CA ARG A 82 4.39 -8.93 1.77
C ARG A 82 4.75 -9.18 3.24
N LEU A 83 4.02 -8.62 4.17
CA LEU A 83 4.23 -8.85 5.60
C LEU A 83 4.16 -10.33 6.00
N GLY A 84 3.29 -11.13 5.35
CA GLY A 84 3.14 -12.55 5.64
C GLY A 84 2.95 -12.82 7.15
N PRO A 85 3.83 -13.63 7.78
CA PRO A 85 3.71 -13.92 9.22
C PRO A 85 3.94 -12.71 10.13
N LEU A 86 4.54 -11.62 9.62
CA LEU A 86 4.82 -10.40 10.37
C LEU A 86 3.56 -9.53 10.58
N GLN A 87 2.43 -9.87 9.99
CA GLN A 87 1.14 -9.21 10.24
C GLN A 87 0.73 -9.21 11.72
N ARG A 88 1.29 -10.13 12.52
CA ARG A 88 1.05 -10.21 13.97
C ARG A 88 1.91 -9.26 14.80
N MET A 89 2.89 -8.63 14.19
CA MET A 89 3.83 -7.73 14.85
C MET A 89 3.25 -6.31 14.82
N SER A 90 2.58 -5.93 15.91
CA SER A 90 2.05 -4.58 16.14
C SER A 90 2.79 -3.92 17.29
N PHE A 91 2.54 -2.63 17.52
CA PHE A 91 3.04 -1.92 18.69
C PHE A 91 2.51 -2.54 20.00
N ASP A 92 1.25 -3.01 20.01
CA ASP A 92 0.63 -3.64 21.18
C ASP A 92 1.25 -4.99 21.56
N THR A 93 1.95 -5.65 20.62
CA THR A 93 2.63 -6.93 20.86
C THR A 93 4.10 -6.77 21.23
N LEU A 94 4.59 -5.54 21.38
CA LEU A 94 5.93 -5.26 21.86
C LEU A 94 6.05 -5.60 23.35
N ILE A 95 7.22 -6.12 23.73
CA ILE A 95 7.54 -6.33 25.14
C ILE A 95 8.02 -5.00 25.70
N ASP A 96 7.37 -4.51 26.75
CA ASP A 96 7.79 -3.26 27.39
C ASP A 96 9.26 -3.35 27.87
N GLY A 97 10.05 -2.34 27.52
CA GLY A 97 11.49 -2.33 27.80
C GLY A 97 12.31 -3.33 27.00
N GLY A 98 11.72 -4.09 26.07
CA GLY A 98 12.42 -5.08 25.26
C GLY A 98 12.81 -6.33 26.04
N ARG A 99 13.92 -6.98 25.63
CA ARG A 99 14.40 -8.24 26.24
C ARG A 99 15.59 -8.06 27.20
N SER A 100 16.10 -6.85 27.36
CA SER A 100 17.18 -6.58 28.29
C SER A 100 16.65 -6.55 29.72
N THR A 101 17.46 -7.04 30.67
CA THR A 101 17.19 -6.90 32.09
C THR A 101 17.81 -5.63 32.68
N GLU A 102 18.65 -4.95 31.92
CA GLU A 102 19.33 -3.73 32.33
C GLU A 102 18.39 -2.51 32.21
N PRO A 103 18.14 -1.76 33.30
CA PRO A 103 17.21 -0.64 33.28
C PRO A 103 17.56 0.45 32.26
N ALA A 104 18.85 0.70 32.03
CA ALA A 104 19.32 1.68 31.06
C ALA A 104 18.95 1.28 29.62
N ASP A 105 19.06 0.00 29.29
CA ASP A 105 18.69 -0.52 27.97
C ASP A 105 17.17 -0.51 27.78
N GLN A 106 16.42 -0.83 28.81
CA GLN A 106 14.95 -0.75 28.78
C GLN A 106 14.46 0.69 28.53
N SER A 107 15.10 1.67 29.16
CA SER A 107 14.79 3.09 28.93
C SER A 107 15.06 3.49 27.48
N ARG A 108 16.25 3.15 26.96
CA ARG A 108 16.59 3.41 25.55
C ARG A 108 15.66 2.73 24.57
N TYR A 109 15.19 1.52 24.89
CA TYR A 109 14.24 0.81 24.06
C TYR A 109 12.89 1.54 24.01
N ARG A 110 12.36 1.98 25.17
CA ARG A 110 11.11 2.75 25.21
C ARG A 110 11.22 4.06 24.43
N GLU A 111 12.32 4.79 24.60
CA GLU A 111 12.58 6.01 23.82
C GLU A 111 12.60 5.71 22.30
N ALA A 112 13.21 4.60 21.89
CA ALA A 112 13.22 4.19 20.49
C ALA A 112 11.82 3.84 19.99
N VAL A 113 10.99 3.16 20.78
CA VAL A 113 9.60 2.82 20.45
C VAL A 113 8.80 4.10 20.24
N GLU A 114 8.90 5.08 21.15
CA GLU A 114 8.20 6.37 21.03
C GLU A 114 8.56 7.12 19.74
N VAL A 115 9.83 7.09 19.33
CA VAL A 115 10.27 7.70 18.06
C VAL A 115 9.66 6.99 16.88
N VAL A 116 9.62 5.65 16.92
CA VAL A 116 9.06 4.81 15.85
C VAL A 116 7.55 4.98 15.74
N GLU A 117 6.83 5.09 16.87
CA GLU A 117 5.39 5.35 16.89
C GLU A 117 5.06 6.70 16.27
N ARG A 118 5.80 7.75 16.64
CA ARG A 118 5.64 9.08 16.03
C ARG A 118 5.91 9.07 14.53
N PHE A 119 6.92 8.33 14.09
CA PHE A 119 7.18 8.15 12.67
C PHE A 119 6.03 7.40 11.98
N ALA A 120 5.45 6.38 12.60
CA ALA A 120 4.31 5.67 12.03
C ALA A 120 3.05 6.56 11.88
N GLU A 121 2.88 7.57 12.75
CA GLU A 121 1.77 8.53 12.62
C GLU A 121 1.98 9.53 11.46
N HIS A 122 3.22 9.95 11.23
CA HIS A 122 3.59 10.90 10.17
C HIS A 122 4.88 10.44 9.48
N PRO A 123 4.80 9.48 8.54
CA PRO A 123 5.96 8.85 7.92
C PRO A 123 6.59 9.77 6.86
N GLU A 124 7.38 10.71 7.30
CA GLU A 124 8.12 11.62 6.43
C GLU A 124 9.62 11.35 6.52
N GLY A 125 10.30 11.30 5.36
CA GLY A 125 11.75 11.11 5.28
C GLY A 125 12.18 9.67 5.53
N TRP A 126 13.27 9.52 6.28
CA TRP A 126 13.94 8.23 6.52
C TRP A 126 13.99 7.91 8.00
N LEU A 127 13.66 6.67 8.35
CA LEU A 127 13.89 6.09 9.67
C LEU A 127 14.90 4.95 9.56
N VAL A 128 15.99 5.03 10.30
CA VAL A 128 17.04 3.99 10.31
C VAL A 128 17.05 3.30 11.67
N LEU A 129 16.78 1.99 11.68
CA LEU A 129 16.81 1.15 12.89
C LEU A 129 18.13 0.41 12.98
N THR A 130 18.95 0.73 13.95
CA THR A 130 20.25 0.10 14.19
C THR A 130 20.31 -0.62 15.54
N GLY A 131 21.20 -1.59 15.68
CA GLY A 131 21.40 -2.32 16.93
C GLY A 131 21.68 -3.81 16.71
N PRO A 132 22.00 -4.56 17.77
CA PRO A 132 22.30 -5.99 17.74
C PRO A 132 21.15 -6.86 17.21
N HIS A 133 21.42 -8.13 16.93
CA HIS A 133 20.39 -9.09 16.58
C HIS A 133 19.39 -9.31 17.74
N GLY A 134 18.12 -9.51 17.42
CA GLY A 134 17.09 -9.83 18.40
C GLY A 134 16.50 -8.65 19.19
N VAL A 135 16.99 -7.42 19.00
CA VAL A 135 16.48 -6.22 19.73
C VAL A 135 15.12 -5.70 19.23
N GLY A 136 14.49 -6.34 18.25
CA GLY A 136 13.14 -5.95 17.82
C GLY A 136 13.06 -5.07 16.57
N LYS A 137 14.15 -4.80 15.84
CA LYS A 137 14.13 -3.94 14.64
C LYS A 137 13.09 -4.36 13.60
N THR A 138 13.05 -5.65 13.28
CA THR A 138 12.06 -6.21 12.34
C THR A 138 10.63 -6.08 12.87
N HIS A 139 10.44 -6.26 14.18
CA HIS A 139 9.14 -6.07 14.82
C HIS A 139 8.67 -4.61 14.68
N LEU A 140 9.54 -3.65 15.00
CA LEU A 140 9.24 -2.23 14.87
C LEU A 140 8.93 -1.83 13.43
N ALA A 141 9.71 -2.30 12.45
CA ALA A 141 9.45 -2.04 11.04
C ALA A 141 8.11 -2.65 10.58
N ALA A 142 7.78 -3.87 11.01
CA ALA A 142 6.51 -4.50 10.72
C ALA A 142 5.33 -3.79 11.42
N ALA A 143 5.53 -3.31 12.66
CA ALA A 143 4.52 -2.55 13.38
C ALA A 143 4.17 -1.23 12.69
N ILE A 144 5.17 -0.52 12.13
CA ILE A 144 4.93 0.66 11.29
C ILE A 144 4.04 0.28 10.09
N ALA A 145 4.44 -0.75 9.34
CA ALA A 145 3.70 -1.16 8.15
C ALA A 145 2.26 -1.57 8.47
N ASN A 146 2.05 -2.33 9.55
CA ASN A 146 0.71 -2.71 10.02
C ASN A 146 -0.12 -1.48 10.41
N ARG A 147 0.44 -0.51 11.15
CA ARG A 147 -0.24 0.73 11.54
C ARG A 147 -0.70 1.54 10.31
N LEU A 148 0.15 1.64 9.28
CA LEU A 148 -0.21 2.32 8.02
C LEU A 148 -1.34 1.61 7.31
N ILE A 149 -1.28 0.28 7.20
CA ILE A 149 -2.31 -0.53 6.56
C ILE A 149 -3.64 -0.43 7.31
N ASP A 150 -3.64 -0.41 8.64
CA ASP A 150 -4.84 -0.24 9.46
C ASP A 150 -5.50 1.13 9.25
N ARG A 151 -4.72 2.15 8.87
CA ARG A 151 -5.23 3.46 8.44
C ARG A 151 -5.62 3.52 6.97
N GLY A 152 -5.51 2.40 6.25
CA GLY A 152 -5.80 2.32 4.82
C GLY A 152 -4.70 2.90 3.93
N GLU A 153 -3.49 3.06 4.44
CA GLU A 153 -2.34 3.54 3.71
C GLU A 153 -1.49 2.37 3.20
N PRO A 154 -0.97 2.42 1.96
CA PRO A 154 -0.16 1.34 1.41
C PRO A 154 1.22 1.30 2.07
N ALA A 155 1.65 0.11 2.48
CA ALA A 155 2.99 -0.14 2.96
C ALA A 155 3.54 -1.44 2.34
N LEU A 156 4.82 -1.42 1.97
CA LEU A 156 5.58 -2.59 1.49
C LEU A 156 6.64 -2.94 2.52
N PHE A 157 6.80 -4.27 2.76
CA PHE A 157 7.78 -4.81 3.68
C PHE A 157 8.81 -5.69 2.95
#